data_593e0df5adc6dc2429a326e7306892c2
#
_entry.id   593e0df5adc6dc2429a326e7306892c2
#
_cell.length_a   1.000
_cell.length_b   1.000
_cell.length_c   1.000
_cell.angle_alpha   90.00
_cell.angle_beta   90.00
_cell.angle_gamma   90.00
#
_symmetry.space_group_name_H-M   'P 1'
#
loop_
_entity.id
_entity.type
_entity.pdbx_description
1 polymer ?
#
loop_
_entity_poly.entity_id
_entity_poly.type
_entity_poly.pdbx_seq_one_letter_code
_entity_poly.pdbx_strand_id
1 'polypeptide(L)'
;MLFFFLASAIAAQQVAPLSHPAAHSLPQEGIYLVFPFENVAAQARLDWIGEGLEELTIQRLSAAGQQVFSRRGRLDDMDRYGLPASAKLSRATMLHIAQDLDADFVVYGNFTSDGKALTVNARVLRVSPTALLPVVHESGALASLMDLHTRLVWRLLETCDAKFPLSLPEFAKLQRPLQLAAFEQYIRGLVANDDEVRVRDLKEAARLEPGWPDPAFALGQFYFHRNDCYSALLWLGKVPSTHDRSVEANFSAGVCRLRLGQPEKAEQVFAALQEDLRHNLVSGADLPEILNNLALARARLGDVAAAQAALSRAADIDPDEDDYPFNRGLLALRAKDLAVAATHFREAIHREPDNPEDRAFLIYTLEKAGKKSEAAEERESALEALGSAGLPIIKLEAKKEAASKYERIKQELDTTTLRLELRGPDSLPSPSAEAAPPADTPAAHVRVGRLDLAAGRLDAAEKEFRAALLAEPNNASAHQEIAEIYRRRGKLEEAIQELQMSLAARDSAAVRTTLARIYLEQKKPDLARAEVEKAVKLAPNYSDAKELLEHLQQSKPTGGKK
;
A
#
# COMPACT_ATOMS: atom_id res chain seq x y z
N MET A 1 -53.23 -30.39 -8.90
CA MET A 1 -51.78 -30.38 -9.07
C MET A 1 -51.34 -28.94 -9.01
N LEU A 2 -51.03 -28.47 -7.78
CA LEU A 2 -50.65 -27.08 -7.49
C LEU A 2 -49.13 -27.01 -7.47
N PHE A 3 -48.54 -26.27 -8.41
CA PHE A 3 -47.09 -25.95 -8.39
C PHE A 3 -46.90 -24.71 -7.52
N PHE A 4 -46.24 -24.89 -6.36
CA PHE A 4 -45.69 -23.79 -5.57
C PHE A 4 -44.36 -23.35 -6.19
N PHE A 5 -44.32 -22.15 -6.76
CA PHE A 5 -43.08 -21.43 -7.05
C PHE A 5 -42.56 -20.82 -5.75
N LEU A 6 -41.50 -21.38 -5.19
CA LEU A 6 -40.68 -20.70 -4.17
C LEU A 6 -39.78 -19.69 -4.89
N ALA A 7 -40.20 -18.44 -4.88
CA ALA A 7 -39.31 -17.32 -5.23
C ALA A 7 -38.33 -17.11 -4.08
N SER A 8 -37.09 -17.56 -4.24
CA SER A 8 -35.99 -17.21 -3.35
C SER A 8 -35.67 -15.72 -3.55
N ALA A 9 -36.12 -14.89 -2.63
CA ALA A 9 -35.69 -13.50 -2.53
C ALA A 9 -34.21 -13.48 -2.15
N ILE A 10 -33.32 -13.32 -3.13
CA ILE A 10 -31.94 -12.95 -2.89
C ILE A 10 -32.00 -11.47 -2.49
N ALA A 11 -31.91 -11.21 -1.19
CA ALA A 11 -31.77 -9.88 -0.65
C ALA A 11 -30.51 -9.27 -1.27
N ALA A 12 -30.67 -8.20 -2.04
CA ALA A 12 -29.59 -7.31 -2.41
C ALA A 12 -29.02 -6.77 -1.08
N GLN A 13 -27.81 -7.21 -0.72
CA GLN A 13 -27.08 -6.58 0.36
C GLN A 13 -26.83 -5.14 -0.07
N GLN A 14 -27.62 -4.21 0.47
CA GLN A 14 -27.32 -2.79 0.42
C GLN A 14 -25.98 -2.61 1.14
N VAL A 15 -25.00 -2.03 0.43
CA VAL A 15 -23.78 -1.54 1.05
C VAL A 15 -24.24 -0.46 2.03
N ALA A 16 -24.16 -0.76 3.32
CA ALA A 16 -24.47 0.24 4.34
C ALA A 16 -23.37 1.31 4.29
N PRO A 17 -23.71 2.61 4.43
CA PRO A 17 -22.69 3.66 4.48
C PRO A 17 -21.68 3.36 5.60
N LEU A 18 -20.40 3.67 5.36
CA LEU A 18 -19.32 3.51 6.32
C LEU A 18 -19.59 4.41 7.53
N SER A 19 -20.29 3.88 8.51
CA SER A 19 -20.44 4.56 9.80
C SER A 19 -19.17 4.29 10.61
N HIS A 20 -18.15 5.11 10.43
CA HIS A 20 -17.06 5.15 11.40
C HIS A 20 -17.63 5.59 12.74
N PRO A 21 -17.29 4.91 13.86
CA PRO A 21 -17.63 5.45 15.17
C PRO A 21 -17.08 6.88 15.21
N ALA A 22 -17.91 7.83 15.63
CA ALA A 22 -17.48 9.22 15.78
C ALA A 22 -16.15 9.20 16.53
N ALA A 23 -15.07 9.52 15.81
CA ALA A 23 -13.75 9.59 16.39
C ALA A 23 -13.84 10.66 17.48
N HIS A 24 -13.81 10.21 18.74
CA HIS A 24 -13.55 11.15 19.82
C HIS A 24 -12.24 11.81 19.45
N SER A 25 -12.22 13.14 19.40
CA SER A 25 -11.06 13.96 19.10
C SER A 25 -9.99 13.76 20.18
N LEU A 26 -9.28 12.63 20.10
CA LEU A 26 -8.10 12.37 20.90
C LEU A 26 -6.92 13.07 20.22
N PRO A 27 -6.06 13.76 20.96
CA PRO A 27 -4.89 14.40 20.38
C PRO A 27 -4.05 13.34 19.66
N GLN A 28 -3.84 13.54 18.38
CA GLN A 28 -2.99 12.68 17.58
C GLN A 28 -1.55 13.15 17.71
N GLU A 29 -0.78 12.48 18.54
CA GLU A 29 0.64 12.79 18.69
C GLU A 29 1.48 11.59 18.25
N GLY A 30 1.67 11.44 16.94
CA GLY A 30 2.71 10.61 16.35
C GLY A 30 2.25 9.36 15.60
N ILE A 31 3.11 8.94 14.69
CA ILE A 31 3.01 7.72 13.90
C ILE A 31 3.86 6.63 14.54
N TYR A 32 3.27 5.47 14.77
CA TYR A 32 3.92 4.33 15.41
C TYR A 32 4.29 3.25 14.41
N LEU A 33 5.53 2.76 14.49
CA LEU A 33 5.99 1.53 13.84
C LEU A 33 6.23 0.48 14.92
N VAL A 34 5.55 -0.66 14.83
CA VAL A 34 5.64 -1.73 15.82
C VAL A 34 6.38 -2.91 15.24
N PHE A 35 7.32 -3.49 15.99
CA PHE A 35 8.04 -4.71 15.64
C PHE A 35 7.64 -5.88 16.54
N PRO A 36 7.74 -7.14 16.07
CA PRO A 36 7.49 -8.32 16.87
C PRO A 36 8.36 -8.35 18.12
N PHE A 37 7.82 -8.88 19.21
CA PHE A 37 8.54 -8.99 20.47
C PHE A 37 9.40 -10.27 20.49
N GLU A 38 10.65 -10.15 20.90
CA GLU A 38 11.60 -11.26 20.91
C GLU A 38 11.28 -12.26 22.02
N ASN A 39 11.18 -13.55 21.67
CA ASN A 39 11.08 -14.67 22.62
C ASN A 39 12.45 -14.96 23.24
N VAL A 40 12.71 -14.47 24.45
CA VAL A 40 14.01 -14.68 25.13
C VAL A 40 14.17 -16.12 25.63
N ALA A 41 13.07 -16.79 26.00
CA ALA A 41 13.11 -18.17 26.47
C ALA A 41 13.35 -19.19 25.33
N ALA A 42 13.32 -18.74 24.06
CA ALA A 42 13.56 -19.55 22.86
C ALA A 42 12.72 -20.84 22.75
N GLN A 43 11.53 -20.86 23.34
CA GLN A 43 10.58 -21.97 23.21
C GLN A 43 9.77 -21.77 21.93
N ALA A 44 10.11 -22.43 20.84
CA ALA A 44 9.50 -22.28 19.52
C ALA A 44 7.95 -22.38 19.51
N ARG A 45 7.37 -23.21 20.39
CA ARG A 45 5.90 -23.32 20.53
C ARG A 45 5.21 -22.01 20.95
N LEU A 46 5.96 -21.06 21.54
CA LEU A 46 5.48 -19.79 22.05
C LEU A 46 5.89 -18.60 21.16
N ASP A 47 6.57 -18.83 20.03
CA ASP A 47 7.02 -17.74 19.14
C ASP A 47 5.85 -16.90 18.59
N TRP A 48 4.68 -17.50 18.44
CA TRP A 48 3.47 -16.80 18.06
C TRP A 48 3.13 -15.61 18.98
N ILE A 49 3.56 -15.65 20.26
CA ILE A 49 3.30 -14.57 21.22
C ILE A 49 3.99 -13.29 20.79
N GLY A 50 5.20 -13.36 20.21
CA GLY A 50 5.94 -12.20 19.76
C GLY A 50 5.22 -11.44 18.64
N GLU A 51 4.74 -12.15 17.65
CA GLU A 51 3.90 -11.61 16.56
C GLU A 51 2.52 -11.16 17.09
N GLY A 52 1.97 -11.91 18.05
CA GLY A 52 0.72 -11.56 18.69
C GLY A 52 0.81 -10.26 19.51
N LEU A 53 1.91 -10.03 20.22
CA LEU A 53 2.13 -8.77 20.94
C LEU A 53 2.25 -7.59 19.97
N GLU A 54 2.90 -7.73 18.81
CA GLU A 54 2.90 -6.74 17.75
C GLU A 54 1.47 -6.42 17.30
N GLU A 55 0.72 -7.43 16.87
CA GLU A 55 -0.64 -7.28 16.34
C GLU A 55 -1.58 -6.63 17.37
N LEU A 56 -1.54 -7.09 18.62
CA LEU A 56 -2.31 -6.45 19.70
C LEU A 56 -1.88 -5.00 19.96
N THR A 57 -0.59 -4.68 19.84
CA THR A 57 -0.09 -3.31 20.01
C THR A 57 -0.65 -2.42 18.91
N ILE A 58 -0.59 -2.87 17.65
CA ILE A 58 -1.16 -2.15 16.50
C ILE A 58 -2.65 -1.89 16.73
N GLN A 59 -3.43 -2.92 17.06
CA GLN A 59 -4.88 -2.80 17.27
C GLN A 59 -5.21 -1.82 18.41
N ARG A 60 -4.49 -1.89 19.53
CA ARG A 60 -4.76 -1.06 20.70
C ARG A 60 -4.35 0.40 20.51
N LEU A 61 -3.23 0.64 19.86
CA LEU A 61 -2.83 2.00 19.49
C LEU A 61 -3.83 2.60 18.51
N SER A 62 -4.27 1.84 17.50
CA SER A 62 -5.29 2.28 16.54
C SER A 62 -6.63 2.59 17.23
N ALA A 63 -7.08 1.73 18.16
CA ALA A 63 -8.30 1.97 18.93
C ALA A 63 -8.22 3.23 19.81
N ALA A 64 -7.01 3.61 20.25
CA ALA A 64 -6.75 4.87 20.95
C ALA A 64 -6.59 6.07 20.02
N GLY A 65 -6.89 5.94 18.74
CA GLY A 65 -6.79 7.03 17.78
C GLY A 65 -5.36 7.30 17.27
N GLN A 66 -4.35 6.48 17.62
CA GLN A 66 -2.99 6.66 17.14
C GLN A 66 -2.82 6.17 15.71
N GLN A 67 -1.93 6.81 14.95
CA GLN A 67 -1.53 6.31 13.64
C GLN A 67 -0.50 5.19 13.81
N VAL A 68 -0.74 4.06 13.16
CA VAL A 68 0.14 2.89 13.30
C VAL A 68 0.32 2.22 11.95
N PHE A 69 1.56 1.94 11.58
CA PHE A 69 1.85 1.09 10.43
C PHE A 69 1.28 -0.31 10.63
N SER A 70 0.63 -0.83 9.60
CA SER A 70 0.14 -2.20 9.64
C SER A 70 1.30 -3.20 9.60
N ARG A 71 1.06 -4.43 10.08
CA ARG A 71 2.01 -5.53 9.92
C ARG A 71 2.42 -5.71 8.45
N ARG A 72 1.48 -5.63 7.50
CA ARG A 72 1.78 -5.74 6.07
C ARG A 72 2.70 -4.61 5.61
N GLY A 73 2.36 -3.34 5.89
CA GLY A 73 3.21 -2.20 5.53
C GLY A 73 4.63 -2.35 6.05
N ARG A 74 4.80 -2.77 7.33
CA ARG A 74 6.12 -3.08 7.88
C ARG A 74 6.85 -4.18 7.10
N LEU A 75 6.16 -5.24 6.68
CA LEU A 75 6.77 -6.33 5.93
C LEU A 75 7.16 -5.92 4.52
N ASP A 76 6.32 -5.14 3.84
CA ASP A 76 6.60 -4.61 2.51
C ASP A 76 7.84 -3.70 2.55
N ASP A 77 7.98 -2.88 3.61
CA ASP A 77 9.17 -2.05 3.79
C ASP A 77 10.41 -2.87 4.15
N MET A 78 10.28 -3.89 4.99
CA MET A 78 11.39 -4.80 5.26
C MET A 78 11.88 -5.49 3.98
N ASP A 79 10.97 -5.86 3.09
CA ASP A 79 11.31 -6.45 1.80
C ASP A 79 12.09 -5.47 0.91
N ARG A 80 11.73 -4.18 0.88
CA ARG A 80 12.50 -3.11 0.20
C ARG A 80 13.94 -3.01 0.67
N TYR A 81 14.21 -3.36 1.93
CA TYR A 81 15.56 -3.46 2.49
C TYR A 81 16.22 -4.83 2.27
N GLY A 82 15.53 -5.77 1.62
CA GLY A 82 15.99 -7.14 1.48
C GLY A 82 16.09 -7.90 2.80
N LEU A 83 15.28 -7.51 3.79
CA LEU A 83 15.26 -8.11 5.12
C LEU A 83 14.13 -9.14 5.20
N PRO A 84 14.41 -10.41 5.55
CA PRO A 84 13.36 -11.39 5.72
C PRO A 84 12.44 -11.02 6.89
N ALA A 85 11.16 -11.38 6.79
CA ALA A 85 10.13 -11.11 7.81
C ALA A 85 10.53 -11.57 9.23
N SER A 86 11.34 -12.62 9.33
CA SER A 86 11.85 -13.19 10.60
C SER A 86 13.16 -12.58 11.07
N ALA A 87 13.69 -11.55 10.41
CA ALA A 87 14.97 -10.96 10.76
C ALA A 87 14.94 -10.33 12.17
N LYS A 88 15.92 -10.65 12.98
CA LYS A 88 16.16 -9.94 14.23
C LYS A 88 16.89 -8.63 13.95
N LEU A 89 16.16 -7.52 14.07
CA LEU A 89 16.66 -6.21 13.71
C LEU A 89 17.43 -5.57 14.88
N SER A 90 18.53 -4.89 14.55
CA SER A 90 19.19 -4.01 15.50
C SER A 90 18.36 -2.73 15.72
N ARG A 91 18.56 -2.04 16.84
CA ARG A 91 17.91 -0.74 17.09
C ARG A 91 18.24 0.30 16.03
N ALA A 92 19.45 0.27 15.51
CA ALA A 92 19.86 1.16 14.43
C ALA A 92 19.09 0.88 13.14
N THR A 93 18.90 -0.38 12.80
CA THR A 93 18.08 -0.79 11.63
C THR A 93 16.61 -0.40 11.80
N MET A 94 16.04 -0.64 12.99
CA MET A 94 14.65 -0.23 13.27
C MET A 94 14.47 1.28 13.17
N LEU A 95 15.44 2.06 13.69
CA LEU A 95 15.43 3.52 13.59
C LEU A 95 15.53 3.99 12.14
N HIS A 96 16.35 3.34 11.34
CA HIS A 96 16.51 3.66 9.94
C HIS A 96 15.21 3.43 9.15
N ILE A 97 14.59 2.26 9.31
CA ILE A 97 13.29 1.96 8.71
C ILE A 97 12.23 2.99 9.14
N ALA A 98 12.21 3.32 10.44
CA ALA A 98 11.26 4.29 10.97
C ALA A 98 11.47 5.71 10.41
N GLN A 99 12.71 6.11 10.18
CA GLN A 99 13.04 7.39 9.54
C GLN A 99 12.60 7.44 8.09
N ASP A 100 12.73 6.34 7.34
CA ASP A 100 12.28 6.25 5.96
C ASP A 100 10.76 6.27 5.82
N LEU A 101 10.07 5.76 6.84
CA LEU A 101 8.62 5.76 6.92
C LEU A 101 8.03 7.01 7.59
N ASP A 102 8.86 7.97 8.01
CA ASP A 102 8.46 9.13 8.81
C ASP A 102 7.65 8.75 10.06
N ALA A 103 7.98 7.63 10.68
CA ALA A 103 7.41 7.26 11.95
C ALA A 103 8.02 8.12 13.08
N ASP A 104 7.19 8.51 14.04
CA ASP A 104 7.63 9.27 15.22
C ASP A 104 8.15 8.36 16.33
N PHE A 105 7.56 7.15 16.43
CA PHE A 105 7.86 6.19 17.48
C PHE A 105 8.04 4.78 16.93
N VAL A 106 9.04 4.09 17.45
CA VAL A 106 9.24 2.64 17.23
C VAL A 106 8.93 1.91 18.53
N VAL A 107 8.00 0.96 18.46
CA VAL A 107 7.69 0.05 19.56
C VAL A 107 8.30 -1.32 19.30
N TYR A 108 9.07 -1.81 20.23
CA TYR A 108 9.68 -3.15 20.18
C TYR A 108 9.84 -3.69 21.60
N GLY A 109 10.15 -4.96 21.72
CA GLY A 109 10.30 -5.53 23.06
C GLY A 109 10.76 -6.97 23.08
N ASN A 110 10.64 -7.56 24.25
CA ASN A 110 10.87 -8.98 24.44
C ASN A 110 9.88 -9.55 25.46
N PHE A 111 9.77 -10.87 25.45
CA PHE A 111 8.98 -11.57 26.43
C PHE A 111 9.68 -12.88 26.88
N THR A 112 9.27 -13.34 28.06
CA THR A 112 9.57 -14.67 28.57
C THR A 112 8.28 -15.35 29.02
N SER A 113 8.12 -16.64 28.71
CA SER A 113 6.99 -17.42 29.17
C SER A 113 7.39 -18.89 29.34
N ASP A 114 6.81 -19.55 30.33
CA ASP A 114 6.88 -20.99 30.52
C ASP A 114 5.62 -21.71 29.98
N GLY A 115 4.70 -20.94 29.38
CA GLY A 115 3.38 -21.40 28.93
C GLY A 115 2.26 -21.19 29.94
N LYS A 116 2.57 -20.75 31.17
CA LYS A 116 1.60 -20.41 32.22
C LYS A 116 1.75 -18.94 32.67
N ALA A 117 2.97 -18.53 32.97
CA ALA A 117 3.32 -17.16 33.30
C ALA A 117 3.86 -16.47 32.04
N LEU A 118 3.63 -15.17 31.92
CA LEU A 118 4.12 -14.29 30.86
C LEU A 118 4.70 -13.03 31.49
N THR A 119 5.89 -12.67 31.05
CA THR A 119 6.52 -11.39 31.37
C THR A 119 6.86 -10.69 30.07
N VAL A 120 6.44 -9.43 29.92
CA VAL A 120 6.66 -8.64 28.72
C VAL A 120 7.40 -7.36 29.10
N ASN A 121 8.42 -7.02 28.34
CA ASN A 121 9.14 -5.73 28.40
C ASN A 121 8.97 -5.04 27.06
N ALA A 122 8.29 -3.91 27.05
CA ALA A 122 8.14 -3.04 25.88
C ALA A 122 9.06 -1.82 26.00
N ARG A 123 9.59 -1.38 24.88
CA ARG A 123 10.43 -0.18 24.75
C ARG A 123 9.89 0.67 23.63
N VAL A 124 10.00 1.98 23.79
CA VAL A 124 9.74 2.96 22.75
C VAL A 124 11.02 3.70 22.42
N LEU A 125 11.32 3.75 21.14
CA LEU A 125 12.35 4.63 20.60
C LEU A 125 11.62 5.79 19.91
N ARG A 126 11.80 7.02 20.42
CA ARG A 126 11.39 8.23 19.71
C ARG A 126 12.38 8.50 18.60
N VAL A 127 11.89 8.79 17.40
CA VAL A 127 12.72 8.97 16.20
C VAL A 127 13.33 10.37 16.18
N SER A 128 12.53 11.42 16.46
CA SER A 128 13.00 12.81 16.46
C SER A 128 12.43 13.60 17.65
N PRO A 129 13.27 14.22 18.53
CA PRO A 129 14.69 13.91 18.70
C PRO A 129 14.90 12.47 19.17
N THR A 130 15.93 11.82 18.65
CA THR A 130 16.17 10.40 18.96
C THR A 130 16.39 10.17 20.44
N ALA A 131 15.49 9.41 21.06
CA ALA A 131 15.55 9.11 22.49
C ALA A 131 14.92 7.75 22.81
N LEU A 132 15.58 6.98 23.67
CA LEU A 132 15.02 5.75 24.20
C LEU A 132 14.21 6.09 25.45
N LEU A 133 12.90 5.82 25.42
CA LEU A 133 12.00 6.06 26.53
C LEU A 133 12.14 4.96 27.61
N PRO A 134 11.64 5.19 28.84
CA PRO A 134 11.64 4.17 29.89
C PRO A 134 11.02 2.85 29.47
N VAL A 135 11.53 1.75 30.01
CA VAL A 135 10.97 0.41 29.76
C VAL A 135 9.65 0.27 30.46
N VAL A 136 8.63 -0.18 29.72
CA VAL A 136 7.34 -0.60 30.28
C VAL A 136 7.37 -2.09 30.52
N HIS A 137 7.06 -2.50 31.73
CA HIS A 137 7.09 -3.90 32.17
C HIS A 137 5.72 -4.35 32.69
N GLU A 138 5.26 -5.49 32.20
CA GLU A 138 4.05 -6.16 32.72
C GLU A 138 4.31 -7.66 32.89
N SER A 139 3.71 -8.25 33.93
CA SER A 139 3.78 -9.69 34.17
C SER A 139 2.47 -10.24 34.72
N GLY A 140 2.20 -11.51 34.45
CA GLY A 140 0.97 -12.16 34.91
C GLY A 140 0.80 -13.56 34.31
N ALA A 141 -0.40 -14.12 34.46
CA ALA A 141 -0.75 -15.39 33.81
C ALA A 141 -0.89 -15.20 32.28
N LEU A 142 -0.38 -16.14 31.48
CA LEU A 142 -0.58 -16.13 30.02
C LEU A 142 -2.07 -16.14 29.66
N ALA A 143 -2.91 -16.82 30.44
CA ALA A 143 -4.35 -16.82 30.24
C ALA A 143 -4.99 -15.42 30.33
N SER A 144 -4.33 -14.45 30.97
CA SER A 144 -4.75 -13.06 31.09
C SER A 144 -3.99 -12.14 30.10
N LEU A 145 -3.46 -12.68 29.01
CA LEU A 145 -2.69 -11.92 28.02
C LEU A 145 -3.40 -10.66 27.56
N MET A 146 -4.71 -10.72 27.31
CA MET A 146 -5.48 -9.58 26.79
C MET A 146 -5.46 -8.40 27.76
N ASP A 147 -5.73 -8.66 29.05
CA ASP A 147 -5.74 -7.64 30.08
C ASP A 147 -4.33 -7.12 30.41
N LEU A 148 -3.36 -8.04 30.44
CA LEU A 148 -1.95 -7.71 30.66
C LEU A 148 -1.46 -6.76 29.56
N HIS A 149 -1.74 -7.10 28.33
CA HIS A 149 -1.32 -6.31 27.19
C HIS A 149 -2.08 -4.97 27.09
N THR A 150 -3.35 -4.92 27.50
CA THR A 150 -4.10 -3.64 27.60
C THR A 150 -3.40 -2.67 28.57
N ARG A 151 -2.98 -3.15 29.75
CA ARG A 151 -2.20 -2.33 30.69
C ARG A 151 -0.84 -1.92 30.13
N LEU A 152 -0.15 -2.84 29.44
CA LEU A 152 1.14 -2.58 28.82
C LEU A 152 1.05 -1.41 27.84
N VAL A 153 0.10 -1.46 26.89
CA VAL A 153 -0.04 -0.41 25.86
C VAL A 153 -0.54 0.91 26.46
N TRP A 154 -1.44 0.87 27.43
CA TRP A 154 -1.87 2.08 28.13
C TRP A 154 -0.69 2.80 28.81
N ARG A 155 0.17 2.07 29.55
CA ARG A 155 1.40 2.63 30.14
C ARG A 155 2.40 3.10 29.09
N LEU A 156 2.41 2.45 27.94
CA LEU A 156 3.27 2.80 26.83
C LEU A 156 2.85 4.18 26.27
N LEU A 157 1.55 4.40 26.09
CA LEU A 157 0.98 5.69 25.70
C LEU A 157 1.28 6.79 26.74
N GLU A 158 1.10 6.51 28.04
CA GLU A 158 1.48 7.47 29.11
C GLU A 158 2.99 7.80 29.10
N THR A 159 3.84 6.84 28.69
CA THR A 159 5.28 7.05 28.57
C THR A 159 5.62 7.93 27.37
N CYS A 160 4.85 7.83 26.28
CA CYS A 160 5.03 8.67 25.09
C CYS A 160 4.48 10.08 25.30
N ASP A 161 3.32 10.18 25.93
CA ASP A 161 2.64 11.43 26.28
C ASP A 161 2.15 11.42 27.73
N ALA A 162 2.81 12.19 28.58
CA ALA A 162 2.42 12.35 29.99
C ALA A 162 1.02 12.98 30.20
N LYS A 163 0.41 13.52 29.14
CA LYS A 163 -0.94 14.09 29.15
C LYS A 163 -1.95 13.20 28.44
N PHE A 164 -1.61 11.93 28.20
CA PHE A 164 -2.53 10.99 27.54
C PHE A 164 -3.89 11.00 28.26
N PRO A 165 -4.99 11.33 27.56
CA PRO A 165 -6.22 11.78 28.21
C PRO A 165 -7.08 10.65 28.79
N LEU A 166 -6.85 9.39 28.38
CA LEU A 166 -7.67 8.26 28.80
C LEU A 166 -7.12 7.59 30.05
N SER A 167 -7.97 7.42 31.06
CA SER A 167 -7.65 6.50 32.15
C SER A 167 -7.63 5.04 31.68
N LEU A 168 -6.94 4.16 32.41
CA LEU A 168 -6.90 2.73 32.08
C LEU A 168 -8.29 2.08 31.89
N PRO A 169 -9.33 2.36 32.73
CA PRO A 169 -10.66 1.81 32.51
C PRO A 169 -11.34 2.33 31.23
N GLU A 170 -11.10 3.58 30.84
CA GLU A 170 -11.63 4.16 29.60
C GLU A 170 -10.92 3.54 28.39
N PHE A 171 -9.60 3.46 28.43
CA PHE A 171 -8.81 2.79 27.40
C PHE A 171 -9.20 1.31 27.23
N ALA A 172 -9.42 0.60 28.35
CA ALA A 172 -9.84 -0.80 28.31
C ALA A 172 -11.22 -1.00 27.64
N LYS A 173 -12.15 -0.04 27.76
CA LYS A 173 -13.46 -0.08 27.10
C LYS A 173 -13.37 0.03 25.57
N LEU A 174 -12.32 0.64 25.05
CA LEU A 174 -12.08 0.72 23.61
C LEU A 174 -11.63 -0.63 23.02
N GLN A 175 -11.13 -1.52 23.89
CA GLN A 175 -10.55 -2.77 23.43
C GLN A 175 -11.63 -3.85 23.28
N ARG A 176 -11.62 -4.53 22.14
CA ARG A 176 -12.48 -5.68 21.96
C ARG A 176 -12.06 -6.81 22.91
N PRO A 177 -12.95 -7.40 23.69
CA PRO A 177 -12.67 -8.62 24.41
C PRO A 177 -12.47 -9.76 23.41
N LEU A 178 -11.37 -10.49 23.51
CA LEU A 178 -11.02 -11.64 22.66
C LEU A 178 -10.65 -12.84 23.51
N GLN A 179 -11.07 -14.02 23.09
CA GLN A 179 -10.62 -15.28 23.68
C GLN A 179 -9.17 -15.55 23.28
N LEU A 180 -8.31 -15.86 24.24
CA LEU A 180 -6.89 -16.18 23.98
C LEU A 180 -6.72 -17.29 22.94
N ALA A 181 -7.56 -18.34 23.01
CA ALA A 181 -7.49 -19.45 22.06
C ALA A 181 -7.81 -19.01 20.63
N ALA A 182 -8.80 -18.13 20.42
CA ALA A 182 -9.10 -17.59 19.10
C ALA A 182 -7.96 -16.72 18.58
N PHE A 183 -7.40 -15.88 19.44
CA PHE A 183 -6.26 -15.02 19.10
C PHE A 183 -5.00 -15.83 18.75
N GLU A 184 -4.68 -16.87 19.55
CA GLU A 184 -3.56 -17.78 19.23
C GLU A 184 -3.70 -18.40 17.84
N GLN A 185 -4.89 -18.93 17.50
CA GLN A 185 -5.15 -19.52 16.19
C GLN A 185 -5.02 -18.48 15.07
N TYR A 186 -5.51 -17.27 15.27
CA TYR A 186 -5.38 -16.19 14.30
C TYR A 186 -3.91 -15.87 14.01
N ILE A 187 -3.10 -15.65 15.05
CA ILE A 187 -1.67 -15.32 14.86
C ILE A 187 -0.92 -16.49 14.22
N ARG A 188 -1.18 -17.73 14.66
CA ARG A 188 -0.59 -18.92 14.02
C ARG A 188 -0.94 -19.01 12.54
N GLY A 189 -2.18 -18.69 12.18
CA GLY A 189 -2.62 -18.60 10.79
C GLY A 189 -1.91 -17.49 10.00
N LEU A 190 -1.70 -16.32 10.61
CA LEU A 190 -1.00 -15.20 9.93
C LEU A 190 0.47 -15.52 9.62
N VAL A 191 1.16 -16.24 10.52
CA VAL A 191 2.59 -16.54 10.37
C VAL A 191 2.87 -17.90 9.70
N ALA A 192 1.83 -18.69 9.42
CA ALA A 192 2.00 -19.99 8.80
C ALA A 192 2.61 -19.90 7.41
N ASN A 193 3.65 -20.68 7.15
CA ASN A 193 4.24 -20.81 5.82
C ASN A 193 3.46 -21.77 4.90
N ASP A 194 2.74 -22.73 5.51
CA ASP A 194 1.90 -23.69 4.80
C ASP A 194 0.47 -23.20 4.69
N ASP A 195 -0.08 -23.23 3.48
CA ASP A 195 -1.40 -22.70 3.18
C ASP A 195 -2.54 -23.47 3.83
N GLU A 196 -2.42 -24.81 3.97
CA GLU A 196 -3.45 -25.62 4.62
C GLU A 196 -3.49 -25.33 6.12
N VAL A 197 -2.32 -25.18 6.74
CA VAL A 197 -2.19 -24.76 8.14
C VAL A 197 -2.77 -23.37 8.33
N ARG A 198 -2.41 -22.42 7.46
CA ARG A 198 -2.94 -21.05 7.48
C ARG A 198 -4.46 -21.02 7.46
N VAL A 199 -5.05 -21.68 6.47
CA VAL A 199 -6.51 -21.72 6.30
C VAL A 199 -7.19 -22.42 7.46
N ARG A 200 -6.63 -23.54 7.95
CA ARG A 200 -7.16 -24.26 9.10
C ARG A 200 -7.20 -23.37 10.34
N ASP A 201 -6.08 -22.73 10.66
CA ASP A 201 -5.92 -21.96 11.89
C ASP A 201 -6.77 -20.67 11.84
N LEU A 202 -6.83 -19.96 10.71
CA LEU A 202 -7.72 -18.82 10.54
C LEU A 202 -9.21 -19.21 10.61
N LYS A 203 -9.61 -20.35 10.05
CA LYS A 203 -10.98 -20.86 10.17
C LYS A 203 -11.33 -21.21 11.61
N GLU A 204 -10.38 -21.79 12.34
CA GLU A 204 -10.58 -22.11 13.75
C GLU A 204 -10.70 -20.84 14.60
N ALA A 205 -9.88 -19.80 14.33
CA ALA A 205 -10.04 -18.49 14.96
C ALA A 205 -11.44 -17.90 14.72
N ALA A 206 -11.92 -17.92 13.47
CA ALA A 206 -13.26 -17.46 13.11
C ALA A 206 -14.40 -18.29 13.75
N ARG A 207 -14.15 -19.57 14.02
CA ARG A 207 -15.11 -20.45 14.70
C ARG A 207 -15.17 -20.20 16.20
N LEU A 208 -14.02 -19.96 16.83
CA LEU A 208 -13.92 -19.69 18.26
C LEU A 208 -14.49 -18.32 18.62
N GLU A 209 -14.36 -17.32 17.73
CA GLU A 209 -14.82 -15.96 17.93
C GLU A 209 -15.59 -15.46 16.69
N PRO A 210 -16.85 -15.90 16.46
CA PRO A 210 -17.59 -15.65 15.22
C PRO A 210 -17.85 -14.16 14.92
N GLY A 211 -17.88 -13.34 15.96
CA GLY A 211 -18.07 -11.90 15.81
C GLY A 211 -16.79 -11.12 15.52
N TRP A 212 -15.61 -11.76 15.49
CA TRP A 212 -14.32 -11.11 15.22
C TRP A 212 -14.02 -11.10 13.72
N PRO A 213 -13.94 -9.91 13.08
CA PRO A 213 -13.83 -9.83 11.63
C PRO A 213 -12.43 -10.12 11.07
N ASP A 214 -11.35 -9.95 11.88
CA ASP A 214 -9.98 -10.07 11.40
C ASP A 214 -9.65 -11.45 10.77
N PRO A 215 -10.05 -12.60 11.36
CA PRO A 215 -9.86 -13.88 10.70
C PRO A 215 -10.59 -14.00 9.36
N ALA A 216 -11.78 -13.40 9.25
CA ALA A 216 -12.53 -13.39 8.00
C ALA A 216 -11.84 -12.52 6.94
N PHE A 217 -11.34 -11.35 7.34
CA PHE A 217 -10.55 -10.50 6.46
C PHE A 217 -9.29 -11.23 5.97
N ALA A 218 -8.52 -11.84 6.87
CA ALA A 218 -7.29 -12.56 6.54
C ALA A 218 -7.56 -13.75 5.57
N LEU A 219 -8.63 -14.53 5.80
CA LEU A 219 -9.06 -15.57 4.87
C LEU A 219 -9.49 -15.02 3.53
N GLY A 220 -10.23 -13.91 3.53
CA GLY A 220 -10.67 -13.23 2.33
C GLY A 220 -9.50 -12.78 1.46
N GLN A 221 -8.49 -12.14 2.06
CA GLN A 221 -7.26 -11.72 1.39
C GLN A 221 -6.45 -12.93 0.89
N PHE A 222 -6.32 -13.97 1.69
CA PHE A 222 -5.65 -15.19 1.28
C PHE A 222 -6.26 -15.78 -0.01
N TYR A 223 -7.58 -15.95 -0.06
CA TYR A 223 -8.26 -16.48 -1.24
C TYR A 223 -8.21 -15.49 -2.42
N PHE A 224 -8.24 -14.19 -2.15
CA PHE A 224 -8.11 -13.14 -3.17
C PHE A 224 -6.76 -13.24 -3.91
N HIS A 225 -5.65 -13.34 -3.18
CA HIS A 225 -4.31 -13.50 -3.77
C HIS A 225 -4.12 -14.85 -4.48
N ARG A 226 -4.88 -15.87 -4.09
CA ARG A 226 -4.93 -17.16 -4.79
C ARG A 226 -5.87 -17.16 -6.00
N ASN A 227 -6.47 -16.01 -6.33
CA ASN A 227 -7.45 -15.86 -7.40
C ASN A 227 -8.71 -16.75 -7.23
N ASP A 228 -8.96 -17.26 -6.02
CA ASP A 228 -10.21 -17.94 -5.67
C ASP A 228 -11.25 -16.90 -5.24
N CYS A 229 -11.82 -16.22 -6.23
CA CYS A 229 -12.76 -15.14 -6.02
C CYS A 229 -14.08 -15.59 -5.33
N TYR A 230 -14.49 -16.84 -5.45
CA TYR A 230 -15.70 -17.33 -4.77
C TYR A 230 -15.47 -17.42 -3.26
N SER A 231 -14.37 -18.05 -2.85
CA SER A 231 -14.00 -18.12 -1.43
C SER A 231 -13.66 -16.75 -0.85
N ALA A 232 -12.97 -15.91 -1.62
CA ALA A 232 -12.67 -14.53 -1.21
C ALA A 232 -13.95 -13.75 -0.89
N LEU A 233 -14.93 -13.73 -1.79
CA LEU A 233 -16.21 -13.03 -1.59
C LEU A 233 -17.00 -13.57 -0.38
N LEU A 234 -16.93 -14.89 -0.13
CA LEU A 234 -17.59 -15.51 1.03
C LEU A 234 -17.03 -14.96 2.36
N TRP A 235 -15.70 -14.80 2.42
CA TRP A 235 -15.03 -14.36 3.65
C TRP A 235 -15.00 -12.84 3.78
N LEU A 236 -14.70 -12.09 2.71
CA LEU A 236 -14.74 -10.62 2.70
C LEU A 236 -16.13 -10.08 3.04
N GLY A 237 -17.20 -10.77 2.61
CA GLY A 237 -18.57 -10.40 2.95
C GLY A 237 -18.93 -10.53 4.44
N LYS A 238 -18.05 -11.10 5.27
CA LYS A 238 -18.22 -11.14 6.74
C LYS A 238 -17.54 -9.97 7.45
N VAL A 239 -16.78 -9.15 6.73
CA VAL A 239 -16.14 -7.95 7.28
C VAL A 239 -17.18 -6.83 7.34
N PRO A 240 -17.53 -6.33 8.52
CA PRO A 240 -18.53 -5.27 8.64
C PRO A 240 -18.00 -3.92 8.13
N SER A 241 -18.88 -3.05 7.68
CA SER A 241 -18.53 -1.71 7.20
C SER A 241 -17.89 -0.81 8.27
N THR A 242 -18.08 -1.14 9.53
CA THR A 242 -17.47 -0.44 10.68
C THR A 242 -16.05 -0.88 11.00
N HIS A 243 -15.55 -1.91 10.30
CA HIS A 243 -14.19 -2.38 10.49
C HIS A 243 -13.19 -1.45 9.79
N ASP A 244 -12.04 -1.23 10.40
CA ASP A 244 -10.97 -0.37 9.86
C ASP A 244 -10.44 -0.81 8.48
N ARG A 245 -10.57 -2.11 8.16
CA ARG A 245 -10.20 -2.69 6.86
C ARG A 245 -11.37 -2.91 5.90
N SER A 246 -12.52 -2.28 6.16
CA SER A 246 -13.72 -2.45 5.31
C SER A 246 -13.49 -1.94 3.89
N VAL A 247 -12.72 -0.87 3.71
CA VAL A 247 -12.37 -0.33 2.39
C VAL A 247 -11.54 -1.35 1.59
N GLU A 248 -10.50 -1.90 2.19
CA GLU A 248 -9.66 -2.95 1.59
C GLU A 248 -10.49 -4.19 1.23
N ALA A 249 -11.38 -4.62 2.14
CA ALA A 249 -12.26 -5.77 1.92
C ALA A 249 -13.21 -5.55 0.74
N ASN A 250 -13.85 -4.39 0.68
CA ASN A 250 -14.77 -4.04 -0.41
C ASN A 250 -14.03 -3.86 -1.74
N PHE A 251 -12.84 -3.25 -1.74
CA PHE A 251 -12.01 -3.14 -2.95
C PHE A 251 -11.69 -4.53 -3.52
N SER A 252 -11.16 -5.44 -2.69
CA SER A 252 -10.85 -6.82 -3.11
C SER A 252 -12.11 -7.57 -3.58
N ALA A 253 -13.26 -7.34 -2.94
CA ALA A 253 -14.54 -7.90 -3.38
C ALA A 253 -14.97 -7.35 -4.75
N GLY A 254 -14.79 -6.05 -5.00
CA GLY A 254 -15.03 -5.42 -6.29
C GLY A 254 -14.16 -6.01 -7.41
N VAL A 255 -12.87 -6.18 -7.15
CA VAL A 255 -11.92 -6.83 -8.07
C VAL A 255 -12.36 -8.27 -8.37
N CYS A 256 -12.71 -9.04 -7.34
CA CYS A 256 -13.22 -10.39 -7.54
C CYS A 256 -14.48 -10.43 -8.42
N ARG A 257 -15.38 -9.47 -8.28
CA ARG A 257 -16.58 -9.37 -9.12
C ARG A 257 -16.24 -9.05 -10.57
N LEU A 258 -15.25 -8.20 -10.83
CA LEU A 258 -14.73 -7.97 -12.18
C LEU A 258 -14.15 -9.26 -12.78
N ARG A 259 -13.33 -9.99 -12.02
CA ARG A 259 -12.74 -11.27 -12.47
C ARG A 259 -13.80 -12.34 -12.77
N LEU A 260 -14.89 -12.36 -12.01
CA LEU A 260 -16.03 -13.27 -12.20
C LEU A 260 -17.01 -12.82 -13.29
N GLY A 261 -16.73 -11.72 -14.02
CA GLY A 261 -17.64 -11.23 -15.05
C GLY A 261 -18.97 -10.69 -14.51
N GLN A 262 -18.96 -10.07 -13.32
CA GLN A 262 -20.13 -9.46 -12.67
C GLN A 262 -19.97 -7.92 -12.62
N PRO A 263 -19.94 -7.24 -13.79
CA PRO A 263 -19.60 -5.81 -13.85
C PRO A 263 -20.62 -4.92 -13.14
N GLU A 264 -21.91 -5.30 -13.10
CA GLU A 264 -22.95 -4.51 -12.40
C GLU A 264 -22.67 -4.45 -10.90
N LYS A 265 -22.28 -5.59 -10.30
CA LYS A 265 -21.97 -5.65 -8.87
C LYS A 265 -20.62 -5.00 -8.57
N ALA A 266 -19.66 -5.08 -9.49
CA ALA A 266 -18.37 -4.41 -9.34
C ALA A 266 -18.53 -2.89 -9.39
N GLU A 267 -19.30 -2.38 -10.34
CA GLU A 267 -19.63 -0.95 -10.47
C GLU A 267 -20.25 -0.42 -9.19
N GLN A 268 -21.28 -1.11 -8.65
CA GLN A 268 -21.92 -0.72 -7.40
C GLN A 268 -20.93 -0.61 -6.23
N VAL A 269 -20.02 -1.58 -6.10
CA VAL A 269 -19.03 -1.58 -5.02
C VAL A 269 -18.02 -0.43 -5.17
N PHE A 270 -17.45 -0.26 -6.37
CA PHE A 270 -16.45 0.79 -6.58
C PHE A 270 -17.06 2.20 -6.55
N ALA A 271 -18.30 2.37 -7.05
CA ALA A 271 -19.00 3.65 -6.95
C ALA A 271 -19.31 4.01 -5.49
N ALA A 272 -19.77 3.03 -4.69
CA ALA A 272 -20.00 3.24 -3.27
C ALA A 272 -18.70 3.58 -2.52
N LEU A 273 -17.60 2.85 -2.80
CA LEU A 273 -16.29 3.16 -2.21
C LEU A 273 -15.82 4.57 -2.58
N GLN A 274 -15.94 4.97 -3.83
CA GLN A 274 -15.56 6.31 -4.28
C GLN A 274 -16.36 7.39 -3.55
N GLU A 275 -17.66 7.21 -3.42
CA GLU A 275 -18.55 8.18 -2.74
C GLU A 275 -18.24 8.27 -1.25
N ASP A 276 -18.09 7.11 -0.58
CA ASP A 276 -17.77 7.05 0.84
C ASP A 276 -16.41 7.71 1.14
N LEU A 277 -15.40 7.45 0.30
CA LEU A 277 -14.07 8.03 0.49
C LEU A 277 -14.03 9.53 0.24
N ARG A 278 -14.74 10.05 -0.76
CA ARG A 278 -14.85 11.50 -0.98
C ARG A 278 -15.37 12.27 0.23
N HIS A 279 -16.25 11.64 1.03
CA HIS A 279 -16.79 12.25 2.24
C HIS A 279 -15.88 12.07 3.46
N ASN A 280 -15.05 11.03 3.48
CA ASN A 280 -14.28 10.61 4.65
C ASN A 280 -12.78 10.88 4.54
N LEU A 281 -12.24 11.13 3.33
CA LEU A 281 -10.84 11.53 3.17
C LEU A 281 -10.66 13.01 3.47
N VAL A 282 -9.57 13.34 4.13
CA VAL A 282 -9.20 14.74 4.46
C VAL A 282 -9.09 15.60 3.21
N SER A 283 -8.49 15.04 2.15
CA SER A 283 -8.30 15.73 0.88
C SER A 283 -9.57 15.78 0.03
N GLY A 284 -10.58 14.93 0.32
CA GLY A 284 -11.71 14.69 -0.58
C GLY A 284 -11.27 14.15 -1.95
N ALA A 285 -10.04 13.63 -2.04
CA ALA A 285 -9.47 13.15 -3.28
C ALA A 285 -10.03 11.78 -3.68
N ASP A 286 -10.06 11.53 -4.97
CA ASP A 286 -10.36 10.22 -5.51
C ASP A 286 -9.11 9.33 -5.42
N LEU A 287 -9.29 8.03 -5.19
CA LEU A 287 -8.20 7.05 -5.30
C LEU A 287 -8.13 6.52 -6.75
N PRO A 288 -6.99 6.64 -7.42
CA PRO A 288 -6.86 6.30 -8.83
C PRO A 288 -7.12 4.82 -9.12
N GLU A 289 -6.78 3.91 -8.20
CA GLU A 289 -7.05 2.47 -8.33
C GLU A 289 -8.55 2.16 -8.34
N ILE A 290 -9.33 2.86 -7.52
CA ILE A 290 -10.79 2.72 -7.51
C ILE A 290 -11.38 3.28 -8.79
N LEU A 291 -10.91 4.44 -9.26
CA LEU A 291 -11.34 5.05 -10.52
C LEU A 291 -11.06 4.14 -11.72
N ASN A 292 -9.86 3.53 -11.77
CA ASN A 292 -9.51 2.56 -12.81
C ASN A 292 -10.49 1.38 -12.84
N ASN A 293 -10.71 0.74 -11.69
CA ASN A 293 -11.55 -0.44 -11.62
C ASN A 293 -13.04 -0.12 -11.85
N LEU A 294 -13.50 1.04 -11.40
CA LEU A 294 -14.83 1.58 -11.70
C LEU A 294 -15.00 1.80 -13.20
N ALA A 295 -13.98 2.38 -13.86
CA ALA A 295 -14.00 2.59 -15.30
C ALA A 295 -14.10 1.27 -16.07
N LEU A 296 -13.36 0.24 -15.67
CA LEU A 296 -13.43 -1.07 -16.30
C LEU A 296 -14.82 -1.72 -16.11
N ALA A 297 -15.42 -1.58 -14.93
CA ALA A 297 -16.80 -2.04 -14.70
C ALA A 297 -17.79 -1.33 -15.64
N ARG A 298 -17.74 0.00 -15.72
CA ARG A 298 -18.59 0.82 -16.60
C ARG A 298 -18.37 0.51 -18.08
N ALA A 299 -17.13 0.30 -18.49
CA ALA A 299 -16.80 -0.08 -19.86
C ALA A 299 -17.42 -1.43 -20.25
N ARG A 300 -17.45 -2.40 -19.35
CA ARG A 300 -18.10 -3.70 -19.57
C ARG A 300 -19.62 -3.59 -19.63
N LEU A 301 -20.20 -2.60 -18.95
CA LEU A 301 -21.63 -2.27 -19.01
C LEU A 301 -22.01 -1.46 -20.26
N GLY A 302 -21.01 -0.98 -21.02
CA GLY A 302 -21.21 -0.20 -22.24
C GLY A 302 -21.22 1.31 -22.04
N ASP A 303 -21.03 1.80 -20.81
CA ASP A 303 -20.88 3.23 -20.52
C ASP A 303 -19.43 3.67 -20.75
N VAL A 304 -19.07 3.77 -22.03
CA VAL A 304 -17.71 4.11 -22.46
C VAL A 304 -17.35 5.54 -22.07
N ALA A 305 -18.30 6.47 -22.08
CA ALA A 305 -18.05 7.88 -21.76
C ALA A 305 -17.67 8.04 -20.27
N ALA A 306 -18.43 7.45 -19.36
CA ALA A 306 -18.11 7.48 -17.95
C ALA A 306 -16.79 6.72 -17.62
N ALA A 307 -16.51 5.63 -18.36
CA ALA A 307 -15.25 4.90 -18.22
C ALA A 307 -14.04 5.75 -18.63
N GLN A 308 -14.11 6.43 -19.77
CA GLN A 308 -13.05 7.33 -20.23
C GLN A 308 -12.82 8.49 -19.25
N ALA A 309 -13.89 9.10 -18.73
CA ALA A 309 -13.80 10.18 -17.75
C ALA A 309 -13.11 9.72 -16.46
N ALA A 310 -13.45 8.53 -15.95
CA ALA A 310 -12.83 7.98 -14.75
C ALA A 310 -11.35 7.65 -14.96
N LEU A 311 -10.96 7.03 -16.09
CA LEU A 311 -9.55 6.76 -16.41
C LEU A 311 -8.74 8.05 -16.63
N SER A 312 -9.34 9.08 -17.25
CA SER A 312 -8.68 10.38 -17.37
C SER A 312 -8.38 10.97 -15.99
N ARG A 313 -9.38 10.92 -15.11
CA ARG A 313 -9.22 11.40 -13.74
C ARG A 313 -8.15 10.61 -12.97
N ALA A 314 -8.11 9.28 -13.13
CA ALA A 314 -7.07 8.45 -12.53
C ALA A 314 -5.67 8.86 -13.02
N ALA A 315 -5.50 9.07 -14.33
CA ALA A 315 -4.24 9.51 -14.94
C ALA A 315 -3.84 10.95 -14.54
N ASP A 316 -4.79 11.81 -14.20
CA ASP A 316 -4.50 13.15 -13.68
C ASP A 316 -3.97 13.11 -12.25
N ILE A 317 -4.45 12.15 -11.44
CA ILE A 317 -4.03 11.96 -10.04
C ILE A 317 -2.68 11.26 -9.97
N ASP A 318 -2.52 10.20 -10.73
CA ASP A 318 -1.28 9.42 -10.82
C ASP A 318 -0.79 9.39 -12.28
N PRO A 319 -0.02 10.41 -12.69
CA PRO A 319 0.39 10.58 -14.08
C PRO A 319 1.49 9.61 -14.52
N ASP A 320 2.13 8.91 -13.60
CA ASP A 320 3.24 8.01 -13.90
C ASP A 320 2.79 6.58 -14.19
N GLU A 321 1.57 6.24 -13.81
CA GLU A 321 1.02 4.90 -13.99
C GLU A 321 0.57 4.64 -15.44
N ASP A 322 1.12 3.61 -16.06
CA ASP A 322 0.86 3.25 -17.46
C ASP A 322 -0.46 2.49 -17.69
N ASP A 323 -1.01 1.86 -16.66
CA ASP A 323 -2.27 1.10 -16.73
C ASP A 323 -3.45 1.96 -17.19
N TYR A 324 -3.52 3.23 -16.77
CA TYR A 324 -4.64 4.10 -17.11
C TYR A 324 -4.68 4.46 -18.59
N PRO A 325 -3.61 4.97 -19.23
CA PRO A 325 -3.60 5.18 -20.66
C PRO A 325 -3.71 3.86 -21.44
N PHE A 326 -3.14 2.77 -20.97
CA PHE A 326 -3.32 1.47 -21.60
C PHE A 326 -4.81 1.06 -21.65
N ASN A 327 -5.52 1.13 -20.53
CA ASN A 327 -6.96 0.84 -20.48
C ASN A 327 -7.78 1.80 -21.37
N ARG A 328 -7.41 3.09 -21.45
CA ARG A 328 -8.03 4.05 -22.40
C ARG A 328 -7.80 3.63 -23.84
N GLY A 329 -6.60 3.17 -24.17
CA GLY A 329 -6.25 2.61 -25.47
C GLY A 329 -7.12 1.40 -25.83
N LEU A 330 -7.33 0.46 -24.87
CA LEU A 330 -8.23 -0.68 -25.05
C LEU A 330 -9.68 -0.25 -25.31
N LEU A 331 -10.18 0.76 -24.60
CA LEU A 331 -11.54 1.28 -24.80
C LEU A 331 -11.69 1.90 -26.19
N ALA A 332 -10.73 2.71 -26.63
CA ALA A 332 -10.72 3.30 -27.97
C ALA A 332 -10.64 2.22 -29.07
N LEU A 333 -9.83 1.19 -28.84
CA LEU A 333 -9.71 0.05 -29.76
C LEU A 333 -11.05 -0.73 -29.90
N ARG A 334 -11.77 -0.92 -28.79
CA ARG A 334 -13.14 -1.51 -28.80
C ARG A 334 -14.13 -0.65 -29.56
N ALA A 335 -14.01 0.67 -29.43
CA ALA A 335 -14.83 1.65 -30.17
C ALA A 335 -14.40 1.77 -31.65
N LYS A 336 -13.35 1.05 -32.08
CA LYS A 336 -12.71 1.13 -33.41
C LYS A 336 -12.11 2.50 -33.75
N ASP A 337 -11.86 3.32 -32.74
CA ASP A 337 -11.11 4.57 -32.91
C ASP A 337 -9.61 4.26 -32.81
N LEU A 338 -9.07 3.79 -33.93
CA LEU A 338 -7.68 3.35 -33.99
C LEU A 338 -6.68 4.49 -33.80
N ALA A 339 -7.06 5.72 -34.16
CA ALA A 339 -6.18 6.88 -34.00
C ALA A 339 -6.03 7.24 -32.51
N VAL A 340 -7.14 7.33 -31.79
CA VAL A 340 -7.15 7.58 -30.34
C VAL A 340 -6.50 6.44 -29.57
N ALA A 341 -6.76 5.17 -29.97
CA ALA A 341 -6.11 4.01 -29.37
C ALA A 341 -4.58 4.07 -29.47
N ALA A 342 -4.04 4.38 -30.67
CA ALA A 342 -2.61 4.51 -30.87
C ALA A 342 -2.01 5.65 -30.04
N THR A 343 -2.73 6.76 -29.84
CA THR A 343 -2.27 7.85 -28.98
C THR A 343 -2.11 7.39 -27.54
N HIS A 344 -3.10 6.68 -26.99
CA HIS A 344 -3.05 6.23 -25.62
C HIS A 344 -2.03 5.10 -25.38
N PHE A 345 -1.83 4.19 -26.34
CA PHE A 345 -0.75 3.21 -26.20
C PHE A 345 0.65 3.85 -26.28
N ARG A 346 0.84 4.92 -27.08
CA ARG A 346 2.10 5.70 -27.02
C ARG A 346 2.29 6.41 -25.69
N GLU A 347 1.20 6.88 -25.08
CA GLU A 347 1.21 7.47 -23.75
C GLU A 347 1.61 6.44 -22.68
N ALA A 348 1.10 5.20 -22.75
CA ALA A 348 1.52 4.10 -21.88
C ALA A 348 3.01 3.77 -22.06
N ILE A 349 3.47 3.59 -23.30
CA ILE A 349 4.89 3.34 -23.63
C ILE A 349 5.80 4.48 -23.14
N HIS A 350 5.31 5.72 -23.13
CA HIS A 350 6.10 6.84 -22.63
C HIS A 350 6.36 6.72 -21.12
N ARG A 351 5.40 6.17 -20.37
CA ARG A 351 5.52 5.93 -18.93
C ARG A 351 6.34 4.69 -18.62
N GLU A 352 6.10 3.60 -19.35
CA GLU A 352 6.84 2.34 -19.20
C GLU A 352 7.38 1.87 -20.58
N PRO A 353 8.57 2.36 -20.99
CA PRO A 353 9.10 2.12 -22.33
C PRO A 353 9.45 0.68 -22.64
N ASP A 354 9.67 -0.14 -21.66
CA ASP A 354 10.06 -1.55 -21.74
C ASP A 354 8.91 -2.53 -21.49
N ASN A 355 7.66 -2.02 -21.38
CA ASN A 355 6.49 -2.87 -21.31
C ASN A 355 6.19 -3.51 -22.68
N PRO A 356 6.35 -4.85 -22.83
CA PRO A 356 6.18 -5.52 -24.11
C PRO A 356 4.73 -5.54 -24.58
N GLU A 357 3.76 -5.49 -23.67
CA GLU A 357 2.34 -5.53 -24.00
C GLU A 357 1.88 -4.21 -24.62
N ASP A 358 2.31 -3.06 -24.07
CA ASP A 358 1.99 -1.73 -24.57
C ASP A 358 2.47 -1.57 -26.02
N ARG A 359 3.72 -1.95 -26.29
CA ARG A 359 4.31 -1.93 -27.63
C ARG A 359 3.58 -2.86 -28.59
N ALA A 360 3.22 -4.06 -28.14
CA ALA A 360 2.48 -5.00 -28.96
C ALA A 360 1.09 -4.49 -29.31
N PHE A 361 0.40 -3.81 -28.39
CA PHE A 361 -0.90 -3.20 -28.67
C PHE A 361 -0.80 -1.99 -29.58
N LEU A 362 0.24 -1.17 -29.46
CA LEU A 362 0.49 -0.08 -30.41
C LEU A 362 0.72 -0.62 -31.82
N ILE A 363 1.62 -1.60 -31.99
CA ILE A 363 1.90 -2.24 -33.28
C ILE A 363 0.62 -2.84 -33.87
N TYR A 364 -0.14 -3.62 -33.09
CA TYR A 364 -1.42 -4.18 -33.51
C TYR A 364 -2.40 -3.10 -34.01
N THR A 365 -2.50 -2.00 -33.29
CA THR A 365 -3.39 -0.88 -33.59
C THR A 365 -2.99 -0.17 -34.89
N LEU A 366 -1.68 0.09 -35.08
CA LEU A 366 -1.14 0.70 -36.28
C LEU A 366 -1.34 -0.20 -37.52
N GLU A 367 -1.12 -1.51 -37.40
CA GLU A 367 -1.39 -2.47 -38.48
C GLU A 367 -2.87 -2.47 -38.88
N LYS A 368 -3.78 -2.46 -37.89
CA LYS A 368 -5.23 -2.36 -38.14
C LYS A 368 -5.65 -1.03 -38.78
N ALA A 369 -4.95 0.05 -38.46
CA ALA A 369 -5.14 1.36 -39.08
C ALA A 369 -4.53 1.47 -40.49
N GLY A 370 -3.84 0.46 -40.97
CA GLY A 370 -3.15 0.46 -42.27
C GLY A 370 -1.82 1.23 -42.28
N LYS A 371 -1.35 1.67 -41.13
CA LYS A 371 -0.10 2.44 -40.94
C LYS A 371 1.11 1.53 -40.83
N LYS A 372 1.40 0.81 -41.91
CA LYS A 372 2.42 -0.24 -41.93
C LYS A 372 3.84 0.26 -41.64
N SER A 373 4.21 1.47 -42.10
CA SER A 373 5.53 2.06 -41.85
C SER A 373 5.71 2.33 -40.35
N GLU A 374 4.75 3.06 -39.73
CA GLU A 374 4.79 3.35 -38.30
C GLU A 374 4.83 2.05 -37.45
N ALA A 375 4.09 1.00 -37.87
CA ALA A 375 4.09 -0.29 -37.19
C ALA A 375 5.45 -1.02 -37.30
N ALA A 376 6.15 -0.89 -38.44
CA ALA A 376 7.47 -1.46 -38.62
C ALA A 376 8.53 -0.72 -37.79
N GLU A 377 8.49 0.59 -37.78
CA GLU A 377 9.37 1.44 -36.97
C GLU A 377 9.21 1.15 -35.47
N GLU A 378 7.95 1.04 -34.99
CA GLU A 378 7.70 0.68 -33.59
C GLU A 378 8.17 -0.74 -33.27
N ARG A 379 8.04 -1.68 -34.20
CA ARG A 379 8.54 -3.06 -34.02
C ARG A 379 10.07 -3.10 -33.88
N GLU A 380 10.79 -2.30 -34.68
CA GLU A 380 12.23 -2.17 -34.57
C GLU A 380 12.65 -1.57 -33.24
N SER A 381 12.00 -0.44 -32.84
CA SER A 381 12.20 0.20 -31.55
C SER A 381 11.89 -0.73 -30.37
N ALA A 382 10.82 -1.53 -30.48
CA ALA A 382 10.45 -2.51 -29.46
C ALA A 382 11.51 -3.62 -29.30
N LEU A 383 12.06 -4.11 -30.41
CA LEU A 383 13.12 -5.13 -30.38
C LEU A 383 14.41 -4.58 -29.77
N GLU A 384 14.72 -3.31 -30.01
CA GLU A 384 15.86 -2.65 -29.37
C GLU A 384 15.66 -2.49 -27.85
N ALA A 385 14.46 -2.11 -27.42
CA ALA A 385 14.14 -1.89 -26.01
C ALA A 385 14.02 -3.22 -25.23
N LEU A 386 13.34 -4.21 -25.80
CA LEU A 386 13.01 -5.48 -25.14
C LEU A 386 14.08 -6.57 -25.30
N GLY A 387 15.02 -6.41 -26.24
CA GLY A 387 16.08 -7.39 -26.49
C GLY A 387 15.52 -8.80 -26.77
N SER A 388 15.94 -9.79 -25.96
CA SER A 388 15.53 -11.20 -26.13
C SER A 388 14.14 -11.53 -25.56
N ALA A 389 13.52 -10.63 -24.79
CA ALA A 389 12.19 -10.88 -24.19
C ALA A 389 11.09 -11.06 -25.25
N GLY A 390 11.25 -10.38 -26.40
CA GLY A 390 10.34 -10.51 -27.54
C GLY A 390 8.98 -9.85 -27.31
N LEU A 391 8.22 -9.70 -28.39
CA LEU A 391 6.88 -9.09 -28.38
C LEU A 391 5.79 -10.16 -28.25
N PRO A 392 4.81 -10.00 -27.37
CA PRO A 392 3.68 -10.89 -27.30
C PRO A 392 2.80 -10.77 -28.55
N ILE A 393 2.22 -11.90 -28.98
CA ILE A 393 1.29 -11.93 -30.10
C ILE A 393 -0.11 -11.55 -29.61
N ILE A 394 -0.59 -10.39 -30.00
CA ILE A 394 -1.94 -9.93 -29.66
C ILE A 394 -2.96 -10.62 -30.57
N LYS A 395 -3.85 -11.43 -29.98
CA LYS A 395 -4.97 -12.09 -30.66
C LYS A 395 -6.26 -11.54 -30.06
N LEU A 396 -6.79 -10.48 -30.64
CA LEU A 396 -8.14 -10.02 -30.34
C LEU A 396 -9.13 -10.80 -31.23
N GLU A 397 -9.79 -11.80 -30.66
CA GLU A 397 -10.91 -12.45 -31.32
C GLU A 397 -12.08 -11.48 -31.46
N ALA A 398 -12.94 -11.68 -32.47
CA ALA A 398 -14.04 -10.77 -32.81
C ALA A 398 -15.15 -10.66 -31.72
N LYS A 399 -15.07 -11.43 -30.65
CA LYS A 399 -16.01 -11.39 -29.52
C LYS A 399 -15.64 -10.29 -28.54
N LYS A 400 -16.64 -9.51 -28.05
CA LYS A 400 -16.50 -8.46 -27.04
C LYS A 400 -15.73 -8.88 -25.77
N GLU A 401 -15.74 -10.18 -25.44
CA GLU A 401 -15.06 -10.76 -24.28
C GLU A 401 -13.53 -10.86 -24.42
N ALA A 402 -13.01 -10.91 -25.66
CA ALA A 402 -11.58 -11.14 -25.89
C ALA A 402 -10.68 -9.99 -25.42
N ALA A 403 -11.20 -8.76 -25.40
CA ALA A 403 -10.43 -7.60 -24.94
C ALA A 403 -10.40 -7.45 -23.41
N SER A 404 -11.37 -8.02 -22.68
CA SER A 404 -11.42 -7.91 -21.21
C SER A 404 -10.29 -8.66 -20.51
N LYS A 405 -9.67 -9.64 -21.16
CA LYS A 405 -8.51 -10.36 -20.60
C LYS A 405 -7.22 -9.52 -20.52
N TYR A 406 -7.17 -8.42 -21.29
CA TYR A 406 -6.03 -7.50 -21.30
C TYR A 406 -6.26 -6.26 -20.45
N GLU A 407 -7.45 -6.12 -19.84
CA GLU A 407 -7.72 -5.02 -18.94
C GLU A 407 -6.82 -5.10 -17.70
N ARG A 408 -6.17 -4.00 -17.41
CA ARG A 408 -5.29 -3.88 -16.24
C ARG A 408 -6.12 -3.45 -15.04
N ILE A 409 -6.55 -4.46 -14.29
CA ILE A 409 -7.32 -4.29 -13.06
C ILE A 409 -6.35 -4.04 -11.92
N LYS A 410 -6.48 -2.92 -11.21
CA LYS A 410 -5.70 -2.67 -10.00
C LYS A 410 -6.07 -3.69 -8.93
N GLN A 411 -5.05 -4.33 -8.36
CA GLN A 411 -5.21 -5.45 -7.41
C GLN A 411 -5.17 -4.99 -5.96
N GLU A 412 -4.50 -3.89 -5.68
CA GLU A 412 -4.23 -3.39 -4.35
C GLU A 412 -4.54 -1.89 -4.30
N LEU A 413 -4.83 -1.40 -3.09
CA LEU A 413 -4.92 0.01 -2.75
C LEU A 413 -3.64 0.44 -2.05
N ASP A 414 -3.21 1.67 -2.24
CA ASP A 414 -2.23 2.29 -1.33
C ASP A 414 -2.88 2.50 0.05
N THR A 415 -2.75 1.46 0.87
CA THR A 415 -3.34 1.45 2.22
C THR A 415 -2.61 2.37 3.19
N THR A 416 -1.39 2.79 2.90
CA THR A 416 -0.62 3.71 3.75
C THR A 416 -1.19 5.11 3.59
N THR A 417 -1.27 5.61 2.36
CA THR A 417 -1.91 6.91 2.07
C THR A 417 -3.38 6.91 2.51
N LEU A 418 -4.13 5.85 2.21
CA LEU A 418 -5.52 5.71 2.61
C LEU A 418 -5.72 5.86 4.12
N ARG A 419 -4.89 5.23 4.96
CA ARG A 419 -5.02 5.30 6.42
C ARG A 419 -4.65 6.66 6.98
N LEU A 420 -3.69 7.34 6.38
CA LEU A 420 -3.33 8.71 6.75
C LEU A 420 -4.48 9.68 6.44
N GLU A 421 -5.17 9.48 5.33
CA GLU A 421 -6.26 10.35 4.89
C GLU A 421 -7.63 10.05 5.54
N LEU A 422 -7.94 8.81 5.88
CA LEU A 422 -9.22 8.44 6.54
C LEU A 422 -9.38 9.01 7.96
N ARG A 423 -8.32 9.47 8.56
CA ARG A 423 -8.36 10.12 9.87
C ARG A 423 -8.51 11.62 9.70
N GLY A 424 -9.70 12.08 9.47
CA GLY A 424 -10.15 13.43 9.13
C GLY A 424 -9.41 14.64 9.73
N PRO A 425 -9.78 15.86 9.30
CA PRO A 425 -9.11 17.11 9.68
C PRO A 425 -9.07 17.38 11.19
N ASP A 426 -9.94 16.72 11.98
CA ASP A 426 -9.89 16.77 13.45
C ASP A 426 -8.69 16.00 14.03
N SER A 427 -7.98 15.24 13.22
CA SER A 427 -6.75 14.55 13.59
C SER A 427 -5.48 15.31 13.18
N LEU A 428 -5.61 16.31 12.30
CA LEU A 428 -4.58 17.32 12.10
C LEU A 428 -4.87 18.47 13.07
N PRO A 429 -3.89 19.02 13.78
CA PRO A 429 -4.14 20.15 14.66
C PRO A 429 -4.80 21.27 13.86
N SER A 430 -6.05 21.59 14.24
CA SER A 430 -6.82 22.68 13.63
C SER A 430 -6.07 23.98 13.82
N PRO A 431 -5.89 24.82 12.79
CA PRO A 431 -5.20 26.11 12.95
C PRO A 431 -5.95 27.15 13.78
N SER A 432 -7.04 26.79 14.47
CA SER A 432 -7.93 27.74 15.17
C SER A 432 -8.29 27.39 16.62
N ALA A 433 -7.51 26.61 17.33
CA ALA A 433 -7.57 26.59 18.79
C ALA A 433 -6.19 26.98 19.30
N GLU A 434 -6.12 27.89 20.27
CA GLU A 434 -4.91 28.31 20.98
C GLU A 434 -4.20 27.14 21.72
N ALA A 435 -3.96 26.04 21.01
CA ALA A 435 -3.03 24.99 21.36
C ALA A 435 -1.70 25.31 20.69
N ALA A 436 -0.60 25.07 21.37
CA ALA A 436 0.75 25.25 20.82
C ALA A 436 0.81 24.78 19.36
N PRO A 437 1.48 25.50 18.44
CA PRO A 437 1.57 25.11 17.05
C PRO A 437 1.98 23.64 17.00
N PRO A 438 1.44 22.84 16.06
CA PRO A 438 1.92 21.48 15.84
C PRO A 438 3.42 21.58 15.76
N ALA A 439 4.11 20.68 16.42
CA ALA A 439 5.56 20.77 16.53
C ALA A 439 6.12 21.05 15.13
N ASP A 440 6.71 22.22 14.96
CA ASP A 440 7.30 22.70 13.71
C ASP A 440 8.54 21.84 13.46
N THR A 441 8.28 20.54 13.17
CA THR A 441 9.29 19.52 13.02
C THR A 441 9.43 19.16 11.56
N PRO A 442 10.65 18.88 11.08
CA PRO A 442 10.89 18.43 9.71
C PRO A 442 9.98 17.26 9.30
N ALA A 443 9.80 16.28 10.20
CA ALA A 443 8.95 15.12 9.95
C ALA A 443 7.46 15.49 9.74
N ALA A 444 6.95 16.47 10.51
CA ALA A 444 5.58 16.96 10.32
C ALA A 444 5.40 17.62 8.96
N HIS A 445 6.36 18.46 8.53
CA HIS A 445 6.34 19.08 7.22
C HIS A 445 6.46 18.06 6.08
N VAL A 446 7.35 17.05 6.19
CA VAL A 446 7.44 15.97 5.20
C VAL A 446 6.11 15.23 5.07
N ARG A 447 5.45 14.94 6.19
CA ARG A 447 4.15 14.25 6.20
C ARG A 447 3.07 15.06 5.50
N VAL A 448 2.92 16.36 5.84
CA VAL A 448 1.93 17.24 5.19
C VAL A 448 2.25 17.38 3.70
N GLY A 449 3.53 17.54 3.36
CA GLY A 449 3.98 17.60 1.97
C GLY A 449 3.63 16.34 1.16
N ARG A 450 3.75 15.15 1.75
CA ARG A 450 3.33 13.89 1.10
C ARG A 450 1.82 13.82 0.86
N LEU A 451 1.01 14.28 1.81
CA LEU A 451 -0.44 14.37 1.62
C LEU A 451 -0.79 15.32 0.46
N ASP A 452 -0.11 16.47 0.37
CA ASP A 452 -0.29 17.41 -0.72
C ASP A 452 0.18 16.83 -2.07
N LEU A 453 1.29 16.10 -2.07
CA LEU A 453 1.83 15.43 -3.26
C LEU A 453 0.87 14.34 -3.76
N ALA A 454 0.35 13.51 -2.86
CA ALA A 454 -0.66 12.49 -3.18
C ALA A 454 -1.96 13.11 -3.72
N ALA A 455 -2.35 14.26 -3.20
CA ALA A 455 -3.51 15.03 -3.69
C ALA A 455 -3.23 15.83 -4.99
N GLY A 456 -2.03 15.71 -5.57
CA GLY A 456 -1.63 16.43 -6.77
C GLY A 456 -1.39 17.94 -6.57
N ARG A 457 -1.34 18.41 -5.31
CA ARG A 457 -1.10 19.82 -4.96
C ARG A 457 0.40 20.12 -4.91
N LEU A 458 1.08 20.02 -6.07
CA LEU A 458 2.55 20.08 -6.17
C LEU A 458 3.17 21.33 -5.52
N ASP A 459 2.53 22.51 -5.65
CA ASP A 459 3.08 23.76 -5.07
C ASP A 459 2.95 23.77 -3.54
N ALA A 460 1.86 23.23 -3.00
CA ALA A 460 1.67 23.09 -1.56
C ALA A 460 2.66 22.06 -0.98
N ALA A 461 2.80 20.91 -1.63
CA ALA A 461 3.76 19.87 -1.25
C ALA A 461 5.20 20.43 -1.24
N GLU A 462 5.62 21.12 -2.30
CA GLU A 462 6.97 21.72 -2.37
C GLU A 462 7.20 22.73 -1.24
N LYS A 463 6.20 23.52 -0.89
CA LYS A 463 6.30 24.48 0.23
C LYS A 463 6.56 23.75 1.54
N GLU A 464 5.84 22.68 1.81
CA GLU A 464 6.00 21.91 3.04
C GLU A 464 7.36 21.18 3.09
N PHE A 465 7.79 20.56 2.00
CA PHE A 465 9.13 19.92 1.97
C PHE A 465 10.25 20.95 2.12
N ARG A 466 10.11 22.15 1.58
CA ARG A 466 11.08 23.22 1.80
C ARG A 466 11.07 23.74 3.24
N ALA A 467 9.92 23.74 3.92
CA ALA A 467 9.85 24.04 5.34
C ALA A 467 10.59 22.96 6.17
N ALA A 468 10.46 21.69 5.80
CA ALA A 468 11.26 20.63 6.40
C ALA A 468 12.77 20.85 6.23
N LEU A 469 13.21 21.23 5.01
CA LEU A 469 14.62 21.52 4.74
C LEU A 469 15.14 22.80 5.42
N LEU A 470 14.26 23.76 5.68
CA LEU A 470 14.63 24.96 6.44
C LEU A 470 15.01 24.61 7.89
N ALA A 471 14.26 23.66 8.48
CA ALA A 471 14.52 23.19 9.84
C ALA A 471 15.65 22.13 9.89
N GLU A 472 15.74 21.27 8.87
CA GLU A 472 16.73 20.19 8.75
C GLU A 472 17.28 20.15 7.30
N PRO A 473 18.35 20.92 6.99
CA PRO A 473 18.87 21.02 5.62
C PRO A 473 19.33 19.71 4.98
N ASN A 474 19.60 18.68 5.77
CA ASN A 474 20.02 17.35 5.31
C ASN A 474 18.90 16.30 5.44
N ASN A 475 17.65 16.72 5.45
CA ASN A 475 16.54 15.75 5.50
C ASN A 475 16.44 15.00 4.16
N ALA A 476 16.88 13.72 4.18
CA ALA A 476 16.95 12.88 3.00
C ALA A 476 15.55 12.67 2.36
N SER A 477 14.51 12.49 3.18
CA SER A 477 13.14 12.29 2.72
C SER A 477 12.62 13.53 2.01
N ALA A 478 12.82 14.74 2.58
CA ALA A 478 12.36 15.98 1.96
C ALA A 478 13.02 16.21 0.59
N HIS A 479 14.32 15.96 0.47
CA HIS A 479 15.02 16.03 -0.82
C HIS A 479 14.48 15.03 -1.83
N GLN A 480 14.19 13.79 -1.41
CA GLN A 480 13.62 12.76 -2.28
C GLN A 480 12.24 13.19 -2.82
N GLU A 481 11.37 13.72 -1.96
CA GLU A 481 10.03 14.15 -2.37
C GLU A 481 10.05 15.41 -3.27
N ILE A 482 10.97 16.34 -3.05
CA ILE A 482 11.16 17.49 -3.95
C ILE A 482 11.66 16.99 -5.32
N ALA A 483 12.54 15.99 -5.34
CA ALA A 483 12.98 15.39 -6.60
C ALA A 483 11.82 14.79 -7.39
N GLU A 484 10.89 14.14 -6.71
CA GLU A 484 9.67 13.61 -7.34
C GLU A 484 8.79 14.72 -7.92
N ILE A 485 8.61 15.84 -7.21
CA ILE A 485 7.90 17.00 -7.74
C ILE A 485 8.58 17.54 -9.00
N TYR A 486 9.91 17.66 -8.99
CA TYR A 486 10.65 18.14 -10.15
C TYR A 486 10.57 17.17 -11.33
N ARG A 487 10.61 15.86 -11.08
CA ARG A 487 10.41 14.83 -12.09
C ARG A 487 9.02 14.95 -12.74
N ARG A 488 7.96 15.05 -11.94
CA ARG A 488 6.58 15.28 -12.43
C ARG A 488 6.41 16.55 -13.25
N ARG A 489 7.24 17.58 -12.98
CA ARG A 489 7.28 18.83 -13.76
C ARG A 489 8.21 18.76 -14.97
N GLY A 490 8.82 17.61 -15.25
CA GLY A 490 9.78 17.43 -16.34
C GLY A 490 11.14 18.10 -16.13
N LYS A 491 11.44 18.55 -14.89
CA LYS A 491 12.69 19.22 -14.51
C LYS A 491 13.70 18.19 -14.03
N LEU A 492 14.18 17.35 -14.98
CA LEU A 492 14.99 16.17 -14.64
C LEU A 492 16.35 16.51 -14.03
N GLU A 493 16.98 17.61 -14.45
CA GLU A 493 18.26 18.06 -13.88
C GLU A 493 18.11 18.47 -12.42
N GLU A 494 17.06 19.21 -12.09
CA GLU A 494 16.76 19.61 -10.71
C GLU A 494 16.39 18.41 -9.87
N ALA A 495 15.64 17.44 -10.40
CA ALA A 495 15.33 16.20 -9.72
C ALA A 495 16.60 15.39 -9.37
N ILE A 496 17.56 15.31 -10.31
CA ILE A 496 18.86 14.66 -10.07
C ILE A 496 19.63 15.35 -8.93
N GLN A 497 19.65 16.68 -8.90
CA GLN A 497 20.33 17.43 -7.84
C GLN A 497 19.74 17.12 -6.47
N GLU A 498 18.42 17.11 -6.36
CA GLU A 498 17.75 16.80 -5.10
C GLU A 498 17.99 15.35 -4.66
N LEU A 499 17.95 14.37 -5.59
CA LEU A 499 18.30 12.98 -5.26
C LEU A 499 19.77 12.83 -4.81
N GLN A 500 20.69 13.61 -5.39
CA GLN A 500 22.07 13.62 -4.96
C GLN A 500 22.22 14.20 -3.54
N MET A 501 21.43 15.23 -3.19
CA MET A 501 21.38 15.76 -1.83
C MET A 501 20.80 14.74 -0.86
N SER A 502 19.73 14.04 -1.26
CA SER A 502 19.15 12.92 -0.49
C SER A 502 20.20 11.83 -0.22
N LEU A 503 20.95 11.41 -1.26
CA LEU A 503 22.01 10.40 -1.14
C LEU A 503 23.22 10.87 -0.31
N ALA A 504 23.54 12.17 -0.34
CA ALA A 504 24.61 12.74 0.49
C ALA A 504 24.22 12.75 1.97
N ALA A 505 22.93 12.97 2.27
CA ALA A 505 22.39 12.90 3.61
C ALA A 505 22.28 11.43 4.08
N ARG A 506 21.78 10.55 3.21
CA ARG A 506 21.58 9.13 3.51
C ARG A 506 21.64 8.29 2.23
N ASP A 507 22.57 7.37 2.17
CA ASP A 507 22.69 6.43 1.04
C ASP A 507 21.58 5.38 1.09
N SER A 508 20.78 5.28 0.04
CA SER A 508 19.61 4.41 -0.06
C SER A 508 19.54 3.72 -1.43
N ALA A 509 19.29 2.41 -1.42
CA ALA A 509 19.14 1.65 -2.67
C ALA A 509 17.93 2.13 -3.46
N ALA A 510 16.83 2.47 -2.80
CA ALA A 510 15.62 3.00 -3.44
C ALA A 510 15.90 4.33 -4.15
N VAL A 511 16.57 5.28 -3.47
CA VAL A 511 16.92 6.58 -4.06
C VAL A 511 17.89 6.42 -5.23
N ARG A 512 18.87 5.49 -5.15
CA ARG A 512 19.78 5.20 -6.26
C ARG A 512 19.03 4.60 -7.46
N THR A 513 18.05 3.74 -7.20
CA THR A 513 17.22 3.15 -8.27
C THR A 513 16.36 4.22 -8.94
N THR A 514 15.77 5.14 -8.18
CA THR A 514 15.03 6.30 -8.72
C THR A 514 15.96 7.19 -9.55
N LEU A 515 17.16 7.49 -9.07
CA LEU A 515 18.15 8.28 -9.81
C LEU A 515 18.55 7.58 -11.13
N ALA A 516 18.68 6.27 -11.10
CA ALA A 516 18.99 5.49 -12.29
C ALA A 516 17.84 5.56 -13.33
N ARG A 517 16.58 5.47 -12.88
CA ARG A 517 15.42 5.64 -13.76
C ARG A 517 15.41 7.03 -14.44
N ILE A 518 15.68 8.10 -13.69
CA ILE A 518 15.79 9.45 -14.26
C ILE A 518 16.94 9.55 -15.27
N TYR A 519 18.10 8.89 -15.04
CA TYR A 519 19.16 8.84 -16.03
C TYR A 519 18.75 8.10 -17.31
N LEU A 520 17.89 7.08 -17.22
CA LEU A 520 17.33 6.42 -18.39
C LEU A 520 16.36 7.35 -19.15
N GLU A 521 15.51 8.08 -18.46
CA GLU A 521 14.66 9.11 -19.07
C GLU A 521 15.50 10.16 -19.85
N GLN A 522 16.70 10.50 -19.33
CA GLN A 522 17.68 11.35 -20.00
C GLN A 522 18.51 10.65 -21.09
N LYS A 523 18.24 9.39 -21.39
CA LYS A 523 19.02 8.57 -22.35
C LYS A 523 20.52 8.47 -21.98
N LYS A 524 20.82 8.34 -20.68
CA LYS A 524 22.16 8.19 -20.11
C LYS A 524 22.34 6.80 -19.46
N PRO A 525 22.32 5.70 -20.24
CA PRO A 525 22.28 4.34 -19.68
C PRO A 525 23.53 3.96 -18.87
N ASP A 526 24.69 4.53 -19.18
CA ASP A 526 25.91 4.23 -18.43
C ASP A 526 25.86 4.80 -17.00
N LEU A 527 25.28 5.99 -16.83
CA LEU A 527 25.06 6.59 -15.50
C LEU A 527 24.00 5.82 -14.73
N ALA A 528 22.92 5.45 -15.39
CA ALA A 528 21.87 4.61 -14.80
C ALA A 528 22.45 3.30 -14.26
N ARG A 529 23.25 2.60 -15.08
CA ARG A 529 23.91 1.35 -14.68
C ARG A 529 24.80 1.52 -13.47
N ALA A 530 25.63 2.58 -13.44
CA ALA A 530 26.51 2.86 -12.31
C ALA A 530 25.72 3.04 -10.99
N GLU A 531 24.58 3.70 -11.02
CA GLU A 531 23.75 3.89 -9.82
C GLU A 531 23.02 2.60 -9.41
N VAL A 532 22.48 1.82 -10.37
CA VAL A 532 21.84 0.53 -10.07
C VAL A 532 22.85 -0.48 -9.49
N GLU A 533 24.07 -0.55 -10.01
CA GLU A 533 25.12 -1.42 -9.46
C GLU A 533 25.44 -1.07 -8.01
N LYS A 534 25.46 0.24 -7.69
CA LYS A 534 25.61 0.71 -6.30
C LYS A 534 24.39 0.33 -5.45
N ALA A 535 23.17 0.46 -5.98
CA ALA A 535 21.94 0.08 -5.31
C ALA A 535 21.94 -1.42 -4.95
N VAL A 536 22.27 -2.30 -5.92
CA VAL A 536 22.35 -3.75 -5.69
C VAL A 536 23.47 -4.10 -4.70
N LYS A 537 24.58 -3.37 -4.73
CA LYS A 537 25.66 -3.57 -3.76
C LYS A 537 25.25 -3.18 -2.34
N LEU A 538 24.46 -2.11 -2.21
CA LEU A 538 23.97 -1.61 -0.92
C LEU A 538 22.86 -2.53 -0.36
N ALA A 539 21.94 -2.97 -1.22
CA ALA A 539 20.84 -3.86 -0.86
C ALA A 539 20.73 -5.02 -1.89
N PRO A 540 21.47 -6.13 -1.70
CA PRO A 540 21.52 -7.22 -2.67
C PRO A 540 20.18 -7.93 -2.95
N ASN A 541 19.18 -7.76 -2.09
CA ASN A 541 17.86 -8.36 -2.24
C ASN A 541 16.77 -7.37 -2.66
N TYR A 542 17.11 -6.12 -2.93
CA TYR A 542 16.16 -5.14 -3.41
C TYR A 542 15.74 -5.45 -4.85
N SER A 543 14.47 -5.85 -5.04
CA SER A 543 13.92 -6.38 -6.30
C SER A 543 14.06 -5.38 -7.45
N ASP A 544 13.61 -4.15 -7.25
CA ASP A 544 13.60 -3.09 -8.26
C ASP A 544 14.99 -2.80 -8.84
N ALA A 545 16.02 -2.79 -7.96
CA ALA A 545 17.40 -2.58 -8.42
C ALA A 545 17.93 -3.78 -9.21
N LYS A 546 17.57 -5.01 -8.83
CA LYS A 546 17.96 -6.22 -9.57
C LYS A 546 17.32 -6.25 -10.95
N GLU A 547 16.02 -6.04 -11.02
CA GLU A 547 15.26 -6.03 -12.26
C GLU A 547 15.81 -4.97 -13.22
N LEU A 548 16.03 -3.75 -12.69
CA LEU A 548 16.61 -2.67 -13.48
C LEU A 548 18.04 -2.98 -13.93
N LEU A 549 18.85 -3.64 -13.08
CA LEU A 549 20.21 -4.06 -13.47
C LEU A 549 20.18 -5.14 -14.54
N GLU A 550 19.32 -6.13 -14.41
CA GLU A 550 19.13 -7.19 -15.40
C GLU A 550 18.70 -6.58 -16.74
N HIS A 551 17.75 -5.67 -16.73
CA HIS A 551 17.32 -4.94 -17.90
C HIS A 551 18.47 -4.19 -18.59
N LEU A 552 19.26 -3.42 -17.81
CA LEU A 552 20.42 -2.69 -18.31
C LEU A 552 21.59 -3.59 -18.79
N GLN A 553 21.67 -4.82 -18.29
CA GLN A 553 22.66 -5.81 -18.77
C GLN A 553 22.23 -6.43 -20.11
N GLN A 554 20.95 -6.68 -20.28
CA GLN A 554 20.36 -7.22 -21.51
C GLN A 554 20.41 -6.22 -22.66
N SER A 555 20.29 -4.91 -22.34
CA SER A 555 20.33 -3.81 -23.31
C SER A 555 21.74 -3.41 -23.79
N LYS A 556 22.82 -4.14 -23.42
CA LYS A 556 24.16 -3.91 -23.97
C LYS A 556 24.20 -4.27 -25.46
N PRO A 557 24.56 -3.34 -26.36
CA PRO A 557 24.88 -3.73 -27.73
C PRO A 557 26.06 -4.73 -27.68
N THR A 558 25.88 -5.90 -28.26
CA THR A 558 26.96 -6.84 -28.49
C THR A 558 27.98 -6.13 -29.38
N GLY A 559 28.94 -5.48 -28.72
CA GLY A 559 30.00 -4.73 -29.39
C GLY A 559 30.75 -5.63 -30.38
N GLY A 560 30.72 -5.23 -31.63
CA GLY A 560 31.38 -5.92 -32.71
C GLY A 560 32.87 -6.13 -32.39
N LYS A 561 33.29 -7.37 -32.50
CA LYS A 561 34.68 -7.70 -32.68
C LYS A 561 35.18 -7.03 -33.98
N LYS A 562 36.09 -6.10 -33.84
CA LYS A 562 37.07 -5.80 -34.86
C LYS A 562 38.33 -6.60 -34.60
#